data_1fd305158dbcaaf74875f4c26173b2cc
#
_entry.id   1fd305158dbcaaf74875f4c26173b2cc
#
_cell.length_a   1.000
_cell.length_b   1.000
_cell.length_c   1.000
_cell.angle_alpha   90.00
_cell.angle_beta   90.00
_cell.angle_gamma   90.00
#
_symmetry.space_group_name_H-M   'P 1'
#
loop_
_entity.id
_entity.type
_entity.pdbx_description
1 polymer ?
#
loop_
_entity_poly.entity_id
_entity_poly.type
_entity_poly.pdbx_seq_one_letter_code
_entity_poly.pdbx_strand_id
1 'polypeptide(L)'
;MVIKPRYLIKVHKLINSQDLPQLPRELREDFVNYQRILALDPYQTSTIPNHTLSGKLTNCRALEIEWNGIAYRLVYRIYQSPAPKRVFILSFAEHDPAYTNAQQRK
;
A
#
# COMPACT_ATOMS: atom_id res chain seq x y z
N MET A 1 19.90 15.57 -7.29
CA MET A 1 19.46 14.61 -8.31
C MET A 1 17.98 14.32 -8.15
N VAL A 2 17.24 14.40 -9.21
CA VAL A 2 15.80 14.08 -9.19
C VAL A 2 15.62 12.61 -9.53
N ILE A 3 14.98 11.84 -8.63
CA ILE A 3 14.70 10.43 -8.87
C ILE A 3 13.30 10.34 -9.46
N LYS A 4 13.19 9.83 -10.69
CA LYS A 4 11.90 9.70 -11.36
C LYS A 4 11.17 8.46 -10.87
N PRO A 5 9.86 8.55 -10.63
CA PRO A 5 9.06 7.37 -10.33
C PRO A 5 9.11 6.37 -11.48
N ARG A 6 9.14 5.08 -11.15
CA ARG A 6 9.14 3.99 -12.14
C ARG A 6 7.77 3.38 -12.33
N TYR A 7 6.89 3.58 -11.35
CA TYR A 7 5.55 2.98 -11.34
C TYR A 7 4.52 4.06 -11.16
N LEU A 8 3.42 3.94 -11.88
CA LEU A 8 2.24 4.77 -11.63
C LEU A 8 1.54 4.24 -10.37
N ILE A 9 1.02 5.15 -9.58
CA ILE A 9 0.28 4.76 -8.37
C ILE A 9 -1.21 4.95 -8.64
N LYS A 10 -1.96 3.88 -8.43
CA LYS A 10 -3.43 3.88 -8.44
C LYS A 10 -3.91 3.58 -7.03
N VAL A 11 -4.88 4.34 -6.56
CA VAL A 11 -5.43 4.19 -5.21
C VAL A 11 -6.89 3.78 -5.33
N HIS A 12 -7.26 2.69 -4.66
CA HIS A 12 -8.66 2.25 -4.65
C HIS A 12 -9.54 3.37 -4.08
N LYS A 13 -10.69 3.58 -4.69
CA LYS A 13 -11.59 4.70 -4.34
C LYS A 13 -12.02 4.69 -2.86
N LEU A 14 -12.11 3.52 -2.24
CA LEU A 14 -12.54 3.41 -0.85
C LEU A 14 -11.46 3.79 0.15
N ILE A 15 -10.20 3.94 -0.27
CA ILE A 15 -9.14 4.37 0.65
C ILE A 15 -9.41 5.77 1.15
N ASN A 16 -9.71 6.70 0.27
CA ASN A 16 -9.97 8.09 0.70
C ASN A 16 -11.27 8.21 1.49
N SER A 17 -12.29 7.46 1.12
CA SER A 17 -13.61 7.59 1.76
C SER A 17 -13.79 6.75 3.02
N GLN A 18 -13.07 5.63 3.15
CA GLN A 18 -13.25 4.71 4.27
C GLN A 18 -11.99 4.51 5.11
N ASP A 19 -10.84 4.23 4.47
CA ASP A 19 -9.64 3.87 5.21
C ASP A 19 -8.98 5.05 5.89
N LEU A 20 -8.66 6.11 5.14
CA LEU A 20 -7.92 7.24 5.69
C LEU A 20 -8.65 7.92 6.86
N PRO A 21 -9.97 8.12 6.82
CA PRO A 21 -10.66 8.74 7.96
C PRO A 21 -10.54 7.97 9.27
N GLN A 22 -10.27 6.66 9.21
CA GLN A 22 -10.14 5.83 10.41
C GLN A 22 -8.71 5.72 10.91
N LEU A 23 -7.74 6.25 10.17
CA LEU A 23 -6.33 6.17 10.55
C LEU A 23 -5.94 7.32 11.47
N PRO A 24 -4.92 7.12 12.34
CA PRO A 24 -4.30 8.25 13.03
C PRO A 24 -3.85 9.31 12.03
N ARG A 25 -3.88 10.56 12.47
CA ARG A 25 -3.53 11.70 11.62
C ARG A 25 -2.15 11.54 10.99
N GLU A 26 -1.17 11.09 11.77
CA GLU A 26 0.20 10.93 11.31
C GLU A 26 0.29 9.95 10.14
N LEU A 27 -0.46 8.85 10.20
CA LEU A 27 -0.46 7.87 9.12
C LEU A 27 -1.18 8.40 7.88
N ARG A 28 -2.24 9.18 8.06
CA ARG A 28 -2.89 9.84 6.92
C ARG A 28 -1.95 10.79 6.21
N GLU A 29 -1.19 11.57 6.98
CA GLU A 29 -0.24 12.51 6.41
C GLU A 29 0.92 11.78 5.72
N ASP A 30 1.33 10.63 6.24
CA ASP A 30 2.41 9.84 5.67
C ASP A 30 1.99 9.05 4.43
N PHE A 31 0.71 8.97 4.12
CA PHE A 31 0.24 8.20 2.97
C PHE A 31 0.89 8.65 1.66
N VAL A 32 1.12 9.93 1.50
CA VAL A 32 1.82 10.46 0.31
C VAL A 32 3.24 9.92 0.22
N ASN A 33 3.93 9.81 1.36
CA ASN A 33 5.29 9.27 1.39
C ASN A 33 5.30 7.78 1.03
N TYR A 34 4.34 7.01 1.51
CA TYR A 34 4.23 5.60 1.16
C TYR A 34 4.00 5.44 -0.34
N GLN A 35 3.17 6.29 -0.93
CA GLN A 35 2.95 6.26 -2.38
C GLN A 35 4.25 6.54 -3.15
N ARG A 36 5.05 7.49 -2.70
CA ARG A 36 6.34 7.80 -3.33
C ARG A 36 7.31 6.64 -3.24
N ILE A 37 7.37 5.99 -2.09
CA ILE A 37 8.24 4.82 -1.89
C ILE A 37 7.84 3.71 -2.86
N LEU A 38 6.55 3.42 -2.98
CA LEU A 38 6.05 2.39 -3.88
C LEU A 38 6.27 2.75 -5.35
N ALA A 39 6.17 4.04 -5.69
CA ALA A 39 6.38 4.49 -7.07
C ALA A 39 7.83 4.32 -7.50
N LEU A 40 8.78 4.41 -6.57
CA LEU A 40 10.19 4.21 -6.88
C LEU A 40 10.53 2.74 -7.03
N ASP A 41 10.13 1.92 -6.09
CA ASP A 41 10.38 0.47 -6.13
C ASP A 41 9.45 -0.24 -5.15
N PRO A 42 8.39 -0.89 -5.65
CA PRO A 42 7.44 -1.56 -4.76
C PRO A 42 7.94 -2.87 -4.15
N TYR A 43 9.13 -3.33 -4.56
CA TYR A 43 9.76 -4.53 -4.00
C TYR A 43 10.77 -4.18 -2.92
N GLN A 44 11.51 -3.09 -3.10
CA GLN A 44 12.53 -2.60 -2.15
C GLN A 44 12.03 -1.27 -1.58
N THR A 45 11.37 -1.34 -0.43
CA THR A 45 10.62 -0.22 0.11
C THR A 45 11.38 0.52 1.22
N SER A 46 12.65 0.82 0.97
CA SER A 46 13.50 1.58 1.89
C SER A 46 13.57 0.88 3.26
N THR A 47 13.34 1.62 4.35
CA THR A 47 13.40 1.07 5.71
C THR A 47 12.10 0.41 6.15
N ILE A 48 11.05 0.48 5.33
CA ILE A 48 9.75 -0.11 5.67
C ILE A 48 9.70 -1.54 5.14
N PRO A 49 9.56 -2.55 6.01
CA PRO A 49 9.47 -3.93 5.52
C PRO A 49 8.22 -4.15 4.69
N ASN A 50 8.32 -5.06 3.75
CA ASN A 50 7.15 -5.53 3.02
C ASN A 50 7.30 -7.03 2.77
N HIS A 51 6.18 -7.70 2.52
CA HIS A 51 6.19 -9.13 2.26
C HIS A 51 5.06 -9.50 1.30
N THR A 52 5.24 -10.65 0.63
CA THR A 52 4.20 -11.21 -0.25
C THR A 52 3.08 -11.81 0.58
N LEU A 53 1.89 -11.80 0.01
CA LEU A 53 0.71 -12.40 0.64
C LEU A 53 0.33 -13.68 -0.12
N SER A 54 -0.51 -14.49 0.50
CA SER A 54 -0.92 -15.78 -0.05
C SER A 54 -2.43 -15.94 0.02
N GLY A 55 -2.93 -17.11 -0.42
CA GLY A 55 -4.36 -17.40 -0.39
C GLY A 55 -5.15 -16.45 -1.28
N LYS A 56 -6.18 -15.87 -0.74
CA LYS A 56 -7.05 -14.94 -1.48
C LYS A 56 -6.33 -13.66 -1.91
N LEU A 57 -5.18 -13.37 -1.31
CA LEU A 57 -4.37 -12.18 -1.63
C LEU A 57 -3.10 -12.53 -2.39
N THR A 58 -3.06 -13.69 -3.04
CA THR A 58 -1.95 -14.06 -3.91
C THR A 58 -1.73 -12.96 -4.95
N ASN A 59 -0.46 -12.65 -5.22
CA ASN A 59 0.00 -11.57 -6.10
C ASN A 59 -0.11 -10.17 -5.47
N CYS A 60 -0.48 -10.09 -4.20
CA CYS A 60 -0.45 -8.84 -3.45
C CYS A 60 0.73 -8.84 -2.48
N ARG A 61 1.09 -7.65 -2.03
CA ARG A 61 2.12 -7.41 -1.02
C ARG A 61 1.58 -6.45 0.03
N ALA A 62 2.22 -6.43 1.18
CA ALA A 62 1.84 -5.51 2.25
C ALA A 62 3.06 -4.78 2.80
N LEU A 63 2.96 -3.46 2.93
CA LEU A 63 3.90 -2.69 3.74
C LEU A 63 3.56 -2.91 5.21
N GLU A 64 4.59 -3.15 6.02
CA GLU A 64 4.45 -3.37 7.46
C GLU A 64 4.73 -2.05 8.16
N ILE A 65 3.69 -1.43 8.66
CA ILE A 65 3.77 -0.12 9.30
C ILE A 65 3.33 -0.29 10.76
N GLU A 66 4.14 0.20 11.69
CA GLU A 66 3.77 0.21 13.09
C GLU A 66 3.68 1.65 13.57
N TRP A 67 2.65 1.95 14.33
CA TRP A 67 2.47 3.25 14.92
C TRP A 67 1.85 3.08 16.31
N ASN A 68 2.51 3.67 17.30
CA ASN A 68 2.03 3.64 18.68
C ASN A 68 1.70 2.23 19.19
N GLY A 69 2.54 1.24 18.83
CA GLY A 69 2.37 -0.14 19.25
C GLY A 69 1.32 -0.93 18.50
N ILE A 70 0.70 -0.34 17.48
CA ILE A 70 -0.35 -0.99 16.69
C ILE A 70 0.21 -1.31 15.30
N ALA A 71 -0.06 -2.52 14.83
CA ALA A 71 0.36 -2.95 13.50
C ALA A 71 -0.65 -2.51 12.45
N TYR A 72 -0.18 -1.77 11.45
CA TYR A 72 -0.96 -1.37 10.28
C TYR A 72 -0.37 -2.02 9.04
N ARG A 73 -1.20 -2.20 8.03
CA ARG A 73 -0.76 -2.77 6.75
C ARG A 73 -1.31 -1.94 5.60
N LEU A 74 -0.45 -1.67 4.62
CA LEU A 74 -0.85 -1.06 3.36
C LEU A 74 -0.74 -2.15 2.32
N VAL A 75 -1.87 -2.65 1.83
CA VAL A 75 -1.91 -3.76 0.88
C VAL A 75 -1.96 -3.23 -0.54
N TYR A 76 -1.11 -3.77 -1.41
CA TYR A 76 -1.02 -3.30 -2.79
C TYR A 76 -0.69 -4.46 -3.72
N ARG A 77 -0.97 -4.24 -5.00
CA ARG A 77 -0.66 -5.19 -6.05
C ARG A 77 0.19 -4.50 -7.13
N ILE A 78 1.17 -5.23 -7.66
CA ILE A 78 2.09 -4.71 -8.65
C ILE A 78 1.72 -5.27 -10.02
N TYR A 79 1.61 -4.39 -11.02
CA TYR A 79 1.37 -4.77 -12.40
C TYR A 79 2.56 -4.35 -13.26
N GLN A 80 3.30 -5.36 -13.77
CA GLN A 80 4.43 -5.11 -14.64
C GLN A 80 3.99 -4.92 -16.08
N SER A 81 2.87 -5.53 -16.48
CA SER A 81 2.36 -5.47 -17.83
C SER A 81 0.84 -5.49 -17.82
N PRO A 82 0.16 -4.95 -18.86
CA PRO A 82 0.78 -4.16 -19.92
C PRO A 82 1.32 -2.83 -19.41
N ALA A 83 2.22 -2.22 -20.18
CA ALA A 83 2.75 -0.91 -19.82
C ALA A 83 1.63 0.13 -19.72
N PRO A 84 1.77 1.14 -18.84
CA PRO A 84 2.88 1.38 -17.93
C PRO A 84 2.84 0.51 -16.67
N LYS A 85 3.99 0.27 -16.09
CA LYS A 85 4.06 -0.42 -14.80
C LYS A 85 3.30 0.40 -13.76
N ARG A 86 2.56 -0.29 -12.90
CA ARG A 86 1.73 0.41 -11.92
C ARG A 86 1.57 -0.38 -10.64
N VAL A 87 1.29 0.33 -9.56
CA VAL A 87 0.96 -0.23 -8.26
C VAL A 87 -0.46 0.19 -7.92
N PHE A 88 -1.29 -0.78 -7.58
CA PHE A 88 -2.66 -0.53 -7.16
C PHE A 88 -2.73 -0.72 -5.64
N ILE A 89 -2.96 0.37 -4.90
CA ILE A 89 -3.11 0.33 -3.46
C ILE A 89 -4.56 -0.04 -3.14
N LEU A 90 -4.73 -1.17 -2.45
CA LEU A 90 -6.04 -1.76 -2.20
C LEU A 90 -6.63 -1.36 -0.85
N SER A 91 -5.80 -1.28 0.19
CA SER A 91 -6.30 -0.96 1.53
C SER A 91 -5.16 -0.40 2.39
N PHE A 92 -5.55 0.36 3.42
CA PHE A 92 -4.61 0.87 4.41
C PHE A 92 -5.36 0.97 5.74
N ALA A 93 -5.07 0.04 6.65
CA ALA A 93 -5.80 -0.09 7.91
C ALA A 93 -4.96 -0.91 8.89
N GLU A 94 -5.50 -1.13 10.09
CA GLU A 94 -4.91 -2.09 11.01
C GLU A 94 -4.81 -3.46 10.34
N HIS A 95 -3.94 -4.31 10.88
CA HIS A 95 -3.56 -5.58 10.28
C HIS A 95 -4.73 -6.39 9.70
N ASP A 96 -5.71 -6.73 10.54
CA ASP A 96 -6.80 -7.60 10.09
C ASP A 96 -7.78 -6.92 9.13
N PRO A 97 -8.28 -5.71 9.44
CA PRO A 97 -9.14 -5.00 8.48
C PRO A 97 -8.47 -4.73 7.13
N ALA A 98 -7.15 -4.48 7.11
CA ALA A 98 -6.45 -4.24 5.86
C ALA A 98 -6.57 -5.43 4.91
N TYR A 99 -6.39 -6.64 5.44
CA TYR A 99 -6.48 -7.85 4.62
C TYR A 99 -7.92 -8.15 4.20
N THR A 100 -8.87 -8.00 5.10
CA THR A 100 -10.29 -8.21 4.79
C THR A 100 -10.75 -7.25 3.69
N ASN A 101 -10.41 -5.97 3.83
CA ASN A 101 -10.78 -4.96 2.84
C ASN A 101 -10.14 -5.25 1.48
N ALA A 102 -8.85 -5.60 1.48
CA ALA A 102 -8.13 -5.89 0.23
C ALA A 102 -8.77 -7.07 -0.51
N GLN A 103 -9.20 -8.11 0.21
CA GLN A 103 -9.87 -9.26 -0.42
C GLN A 103 -11.14 -8.85 -1.13
N GLN A 104 -11.88 -7.91 -0.58
CA GLN A 104 -13.14 -7.44 -1.14
C GLN A 104 -12.93 -6.50 -2.33
N ARG A 105 -11.77 -5.86 -2.40
CA ARG A 105 -11.50 -4.79 -3.35
C ARG A 105 -10.66 -5.19 -4.55
N LYS A 106 -10.01 -6.32 -4.49
CA LYS A 106 -9.11 -6.73 -5.57
C LYS A 106 -9.87 -7.19 -6.84
#